data_24c9f4e08466b7dd827764b6569ee5ce
#
_entry.id   24c9f4e08466b7dd827764b6569ee5ce
#
_cell.length_a   1.000
_cell.length_b   1.000
_cell.length_c   1.000
_cell.angle_alpha   90.00
_cell.angle_beta   90.00
_cell.angle_gamma   90.00
#
_symmetry.space_group_name_H-M   'P 1'
#
loop_
_entity.id
_entity.type
_entity.pdbx_description
1 polymer ?
#
loop_
_entity_poly.entity_id
_entity_poly.type
_entity_poly.pdbx_seq_one_letter_code
_entity_poly.pdbx_strand_id
1 'polypeptide(L)'
;ETVLLIILAIGATYAGRRLLRSSRSATSPPDALSAHQRTVITLYTTMLHCLAQRGIVKPASATPMEMLRHVREEWAEAWPYADALTRLYTRVRFGHLPLSPEDHTAADDLLRRLHTLERATTRSQQ
;
A
#
# COMPACT_ATOMS: atom_id res chain seq x y z
N GLU A 1 12.06 -0.91 -18.75
CA GLU A 1 13.10 0.06 -18.37
C GLU A 1 12.51 1.38 -17.87
N THR A 2 11.43 1.89 -18.48
CA THR A 2 10.73 3.10 -18.01
C THR A 2 10.07 2.90 -16.63
N VAL A 3 9.64 1.71 -16.30
CA VAL A 3 9.03 1.37 -14.99
C VAL A 3 10.07 1.44 -13.87
N LEU A 4 11.29 1.03 -14.15
CA LEU A 4 12.38 1.08 -13.17
C LEU A 4 12.78 2.52 -12.82
N LEU A 5 12.77 3.41 -13.81
CA LEU A 5 13.04 4.84 -13.62
C LEU A 5 11.94 5.53 -12.81
N ILE A 6 10.68 5.14 -13.01
CA ILE A 6 9.56 5.68 -12.26
C ILE A 6 9.60 5.24 -10.80
N ILE A 7 9.98 3.99 -10.54
CA ILE A 7 10.15 3.46 -9.17
C ILE A 7 11.32 4.18 -8.47
N LEU A 8 12.40 4.44 -9.19
CA LEU A 8 13.56 5.17 -8.64
C LEU A 8 13.22 6.63 -8.35
N ALA A 9 12.44 7.29 -9.21
CA ALA A 9 12.00 8.66 -9.01
C ALA A 9 11.03 8.79 -7.84
N ILE A 10 10.13 7.82 -7.66
CA ILE A 10 9.20 7.78 -6.52
C ILE A 10 9.95 7.48 -5.22
N GLY A 11 10.94 6.59 -5.27
CA GLY A 11 11.80 6.29 -4.13
C GLY A 11 12.64 7.47 -3.69
N ALA A 12 13.22 8.22 -4.63
CA ALA A 12 14.02 9.40 -4.34
C ALA A 12 13.19 10.55 -3.77
N THR A 13 11.97 10.75 -4.27
CA THR A 13 11.06 11.79 -3.76
C THR A 13 10.56 11.46 -2.35
N TYR A 14 10.35 10.17 -2.08
CA TYR A 14 9.93 9.71 -0.75
C TYR A 14 11.05 9.82 0.28
N ALA A 15 12.26 9.49 -0.10
CA ALA A 15 13.43 9.61 0.76
C ALA A 15 13.77 11.08 1.05
N GLY A 16 13.67 11.96 0.05
CA GLY A 16 13.90 13.40 0.20
C GLY A 16 12.90 14.07 1.13
N ARG A 17 11.62 13.71 1.04
CA ARG A 17 10.58 14.22 1.94
C ARG A 17 10.74 13.69 3.37
N ARG A 18 11.25 12.49 3.52
CA ARG A 18 11.50 11.89 4.83
C ARG A 18 12.68 12.55 5.55
N LEU A 19 13.74 12.90 4.83
CA LEU A 19 14.90 13.61 5.36
C LEU A 19 14.57 15.05 5.76
N LEU A 20 13.75 15.75 4.97
CA LEU A 20 13.29 17.10 5.29
C LEU A 20 12.35 17.16 6.49
N ARG A 21 11.53 16.11 6.69
CA ARG A 21 10.69 15.98 7.88
C ARG A 21 11.51 15.66 9.12
N SER A 22 12.56 14.84 9.01
CA SER A 22 13.38 14.48 10.16
C SER A 22 14.22 15.64 10.68
N SER A 23 14.59 16.60 9.83
CA SER A 23 15.32 17.80 10.27
C SER A 23 14.43 18.85 10.96
N ARG A 24 13.11 18.79 10.77
CA ARG A 24 12.15 19.67 11.45
C ARG A 24 11.62 19.13 12.77
N SER A 25 11.76 17.82 13.02
CA SER A 25 11.14 17.17 14.19
C SER A 25 12.14 16.82 15.30
N ALA A 26 13.31 17.50 15.34
CA ALA A 26 14.32 17.28 16.37
C ALA A 26 13.85 17.60 17.80
N THR A 27 12.62 18.11 17.99
CA THR A 27 12.11 18.54 19.28
C THR A 27 10.75 17.96 19.68
N SER A 28 10.18 17.02 18.90
CA SER A 28 8.85 16.51 19.25
C SER A 28 8.64 15.05 18.84
N PRO A 29 8.59 14.12 19.83
CA PRO A 29 8.28 12.72 19.59
C PRO A 29 6.84 12.38 19.21
N PRO A 30 5.82 13.30 19.20
CA PRO A 30 4.44 12.88 18.91
C PRO A 30 4.18 12.46 17.45
N ASP A 31 5.12 12.71 16.53
CA ASP A 31 4.97 12.35 15.13
C ASP A 31 5.66 11.04 14.75
N ALA A 32 6.24 10.33 15.73
CA ALA A 32 6.78 9.01 15.47
C ALA A 32 5.62 8.05 15.20
N LEU A 33 5.58 7.50 13.98
CA LEU A 33 4.64 6.45 13.63
C LEU A 33 4.78 5.29 14.60
N SER A 34 3.68 4.81 15.16
CA SER A 34 3.68 3.62 16.00
C SER A 34 4.16 2.41 15.18
N ALA A 35 4.60 1.36 15.87
CA ALA A 35 4.97 0.12 15.21
C ALA A 35 3.81 -0.44 14.37
N HIS A 36 2.58 -0.30 14.86
CA HIS A 36 1.37 -0.72 14.14
C HIS A 36 1.17 0.08 12.86
N GLN A 37 1.37 1.39 12.91
CA GLN A 37 1.25 2.26 11.74
C GLN A 37 2.30 1.92 10.69
N ARG A 38 3.55 1.69 11.10
CA ARG A 38 4.61 1.26 10.17
C ARG A 38 4.30 -0.07 9.51
N THR A 39 3.80 -1.03 10.27
CA THR A 39 3.43 -2.35 9.75
C THR A 39 2.32 -2.22 8.71
N VAL A 40 1.26 -1.48 9.00
CA VAL A 40 0.14 -1.33 8.08
C VAL A 40 0.51 -0.53 6.82
N ILE A 41 1.43 0.42 6.93
CA ILE A 41 1.98 1.13 5.77
C ILE A 41 2.73 0.15 4.87
N THR A 42 3.53 -0.75 5.43
CA THR A 42 4.24 -1.78 4.68
C THR A 42 3.27 -2.73 3.97
N LEU A 43 2.24 -3.18 4.65
CA LEU A 43 1.20 -4.05 4.07
C LEU A 43 0.49 -3.36 2.90
N TYR A 44 0.10 -2.11 3.09
CA TYR A 44 -0.56 -1.31 2.05
C TYR A 44 0.35 -1.05 0.85
N THR A 45 1.61 -0.72 1.10
CA THR A 45 2.61 -0.50 0.05
C THR A 45 2.85 -1.78 -0.75
N THR A 46 2.89 -2.93 -0.10
CA THR A 46 3.01 -4.24 -0.76
C THR A 46 1.81 -4.51 -1.66
N MET A 47 0.61 -4.17 -1.21
CA MET A 47 -0.60 -4.26 -2.02
C MET A 47 -0.50 -3.36 -3.26
N LEU A 48 -0.10 -2.10 -3.09
CA LEU A 48 0.07 -1.16 -4.20
C LEU A 48 1.10 -1.66 -5.21
N HIS A 49 2.17 -2.27 -4.73
CA HIS A 49 3.19 -2.87 -5.60
C HIS A 49 2.61 -4.03 -6.42
N CYS A 50 1.83 -4.88 -5.80
CA CYS A 50 1.15 -5.99 -6.49
C CYS A 50 0.17 -5.47 -7.56
N LEU A 51 -0.59 -4.43 -7.27
CA LEU A 51 -1.49 -3.79 -8.23
C LEU A 51 -0.72 -3.16 -9.39
N ALA A 52 0.42 -2.55 -9.11
CA ALA A 52 1.29 -1.94 -10.13
C ALA A 52 1.82 -2.97 -11.13
N GLN A 53 2.03 -4.21 -10.71
CA GLN A 53 2.41 -5.31 -11.61
C GLN A 53 1.35 -5.56 -12.69
N ARG A 54 0.10 -5.20 -12.42
CA ARG A 54 -1.02 -5.28 -13.35
C ARG A 54 -1.28 -3.98 -14.11
N GLY A 55 -0.41 -2.99 -13.95
CA GLY A 55 -0.57 -1.68 -14.56
C GLY A 55 -1.52 -0.75 -13.82
N ILE A 56 -1.98 -1.14 -12.64
CA ILE A 56 -2.84 -0.30 -11.80
C ILE A 56 -1.95 0.50 -10.86
N VAL A 57 -1.67 1.75 -11.24
CA VAL A 57 -0.76 2.63 -10.50
C VAL A 57 -1.56 3.70 -9.78
N LYS A 58 -1.28 3.86 -8.49
CA LYS A 58 -1.91 4.92 -7.68
C LYS A 58 -1.25 6.26 -8.00
N PRO A 59 -1.99 7.25 -8.55
CA PRO A 59 -1.47 8.61 -8.66
C PRO A 59 -1.16 9.19 -7.28
N ALA A 60 -0.13 10.05 -7.21
CA ALA A 60 0.28 10.66 -5.95
C ALA A 60 -0.84 11.48 -5.28
N SER A 61 -1.73 12.05 -6.09
CA SER A 61 -2.87 12.86 -5.62
C SER A 61 -4.11 12.03 -5.28
N ALA A 62 -4.14 10.74 -5.61
CA ALA A 62 -5.30 9.90 -5.38
C ALA A 62 -5.40 9.46 -3.91
N THR A 63 -6.61 9.50 -3.39
CA THR A 63 -6.92 8.95 -2.07
C THR A 63 -7.01 7.42 -2.13
N PRO A 64 -6.91 6.72 -0.99
CA PRO A 64 -7.12 5.27 -0.96
C PRO A 64 -8.47 4.84 -1.54
N MET A 65 -9.51 5.65 -1.34
CA MET A 65 -10.85 5.32 -1.86
C MET A 65 -10.93 5.46 -3.38
N GLU A 66 -10.27 6.47 -3.93
CA GLU A 66 -10.18 6.64 -5.39
C GLU A 66 -9.40 5.50 -6.02
N MET A 67 -8.34 5.05 -5.36
CA MET A 67 -7.57 3.88 -5.78
C MET A 67 -8.43 2.62 -5.80
N LEU A 68 -9.27 2.42 -4.77
CA LEU A 68 -10.20 1.28 -4.73
C LEU A 68 -11.20 1.29 -5.88
N ARG A 69 -11.72 2.46 -6.23
CA ARG A 69 -12.61 2.60 -7.38
C ARG A 69 -11.91 2.15 -8.66
N HIS A 70 -10.67 2.58 -8.83
CA HIS A 70 -9.86 2.22 -9.99
C HIS A 70 -9.61 0.71 -10.06
N VAL A 71 -9.29 0.08 -8.92
CA VAL A 71 -9.13 -1.38 -8.83
C VAL A 71 -10.42 -2.09 -9.22
N ARG A 72 -11.56 -1.60 -8.76
CA ARG A 72 -12.86 -2.20 -9.08
C ARG A 72 -13.16 -2.15 -10.58
N GLU A 73 -12.78 -1.07 -11.24
CA GLU A 73 -12.98 -0.90 -12.68
C GLU A 73 -12.01 -1.75 -13.51
N GLU A 74 -10.74 -1.79 -13.10
CA GLU A 74 -9.68 -2.42 -13.88
C GLU A 74 -9.45 -3.89 -13.54
N TRP A 75 -9.72 -4.28 -12.30
CA TRP A 75 -9.47 -5.63 -11.82
C TRP A 75 -10.47 -6.00 -10.71
N ALA A 76 -11.70 -6.25 -11.11
CA ALA A 76 -12.81 -6.51 -10.20
C ALA A 76 -12.55 -7.69 -9.26
N GLU A 77 -11.84 -8.72 -9.71
CA GLU A 77 -11.53 -9.91 -8.91
C GLU A 77 -10.63 -9.59 -7.71
N ALA A 78 -9.75 -8.62 -7.85
CA ALA A 78 -8.84 -8.19 -6.79
C ALA A 78 -9.51 -7.23 -5.79
N TRP A 79 -10.62 -6.63 -6.17
CA TRP A 79 -11.25 -5.58 -5.37
C TRP A 79 -11.59 -6.00 -3.94
N PRO A 80 -12.14 -7.19 -3.64
CA PRO A 80 -12.43 -7.58 -2.26
C PRO A 80 -11.19 -7.59 -1.37
N TYR A 81 -10.06 -8.04 -1.90
CA TYR A 81 -8.80 -8.07 -1.16
C TYR A 81 -8.23 -6.68 -0.95
N ALA A 82 -8.25 -5.87 -2.00
CA ALA A 82 -7.79 -4.49 -1.94
C ALA A 82 -8.66 -3.64 -0.99
N ASP A 83 -9.97 -3.84 -1.01
CA ASP A 83 -10.91 -3.15 -0.12
C ASP A 83 -10.61 -3.47 1.36
N ALA A 84 -10.45 -4.74 1.69
CA ALA A 84 -10.17 -5.17 3.06
C ALA A 84 -8.84 -4.62 3.57
N LEU A 85 -7.79 -4.66 2.76
CA LEU A 85 -6.47 -4.11 3.10
C LEU A 85 -6.51 -2.58 3.26
N THR A 86 -7.23 -1.89 2.39
CA THR A 86 -7.37 -0.43 2.45
C THR A 86 -8.12 0.00 3.71
N ARG A 87 -9.18 -0.72 4.09
CA ARG A 87 -9.92 -0.43 5.32
C ARG A 87 -9.05 -0.62 6.55
N LEU A 88 -8.27 -1.68 6.59
CA LEU A 88 -7.33 -1.94 7.68
C LEU A 88 -6.28 -0.83 7.77
N TYR A 89 -5.69 -0.46 6.64
CA TYR A 89 -4.72 0.63 6.56
C TYR A 89 -5.30 1.95 7.09
N THR A 90 -6.49 2.32 6.62
CA THR A 90 -7.15 3.57 7.02
C THR A 90 -7.45 3.58 8.52
N ARG A 91 -7.94 2.47 9.07
CA ARG A 91 -8.27 2.36 10.48
C ARG A 91 -7.04 2.51 11.38
N VAL A 92 -5.95 1.84 11.06
CA VAL A 92 -4.72 1.88 11.86
C VAL A 92 -3.96 3.18 11.63
N ARG A 93 -3.82 3.61 10.37
CA ARG A 93 -3.00 4.78 10.01
C ARG A 93 -3.62 6.09 10.48
N PHE A 94 -4.92 6.25 10.28
CA PHE A 94 -5.63 7.52 10.56
C PHE A 94 -6.52 7.43 11.81
N GLY A 95 -7.03 6.26 12.13
CA GLY A 95 -7.83 6.05 13.34
C GLY A 95 -7.01 5.77 14.60
N HIS A 96 -5.70 5.63 14.48
CA HIS A 96 -4.77 5.33 15.58
C HIS A 96 -5.15 4.09 16.39
N LEU A 97 -5.85 3.14 15.76
CA LEU A 97 -6.21 1.88 16.39
C LEU A 97 -5.05 0.89 16.29
N PRO A 98 -4.86 0.02 17.28
CA PRO A 98 -3.81 -0.99 17.22
C PRO A 98 -4.11 -2.04 16.15
N LEU A 99 -3.06 -2.58 15.57
CA LEU A 99 -3.14 -3.73 14.68
C LEU A 99 -3.07 -5.00 15.52
N SER A 100 -4.17 -5.75 15.59
CA SER A 100 -4.19 -6.99 16.35
C SER A 100 -3.39 -8.08 15.62
N PRO A 101 -2.88 -9.12 16.33
CA PRO A 101 -2.23 -10.26 15.66
C PRO A 101 -3.15 -10.95 14.65
N GLU A 102 -4.45 -11.01 14.91
CA GLU A 102 -5.44 -11.56 13.99
C GLU A 102 -5.56 -10.73 12.72
N ASP A 103 -5.61 -9.40 12.86
CA ASP A 103 -5.63 -8.48 11.73
C ASP A 103 -4.38 -8.61 10.87
N HIS A 104 -3.22 -8.75 11.50
CA HIS A 104 -1.95 -8.93 10.79
C HIS A 104 -1.95 -10.23 9.99
N THR A 105 -2.40 -11.33 10.60
CA THR A 105 -2.50 -12.64 9.95
C THR A 105 -3.49 -12.59 8.77
N ALA A 106 -4.64 -11.94 8.98
CA ALA A 106 -5.65 -11.76 7.93
C ALA A 106 -5.09 -10.95 6.76
N ALA A 107 -4.33 -9.89 7.04
CA ALA A 107 -3.72 -9.04 6.01
C ALA A 107 -2.68 -9.82 5.20
N ASP A 108 -1.83 -10.60 5.86
CA ASP A 108 -0.86 -11.46 5.18
C ASP A 108 -1.54 -12.47 4.26
N ASP A 109 -2.65 -13.05 4.71
CA ASP A 109 -3.44 -13.99 3.90
C ASP A 109 -4.06 -13.31 2.68
N LEU A 110 -4.60 -12.11 2.86
CA LEU A 110 -5.16 -11.31 1.77
C LEU A 110 -4.09 -10.97 0.72
N LEU A 111 -2.90 -10.56 1.15
CA LEU A 111 -1.78 -10.29 0.24
C LEU A 111 -1.36 -11.53 -0.52
N ARG A 112 -1.31 -12.67 0.15
CA ARG A 112 -0.96 -13.95 -0.48
C ARG A 112 -1.98 -14.34 -1.55
N ARG A 113 -3.26 -14.16 -1.28
CA ARG A 113 -4.34 -14.41 -2.24
C ARG A 113 -4.26 -13.47 -3.44
N LEU A 114 -3.95 -12.20 -3.20
CA LEU A 114 -3.78 -11.20 -4.24
C LEU A 114 -2.60 -11.57 -5.16
N HIS A 115 -1.48 -11.99 -4.59
CA HIS A 115 -0.33 -12.48 -5.35
C HIS A 115 -0.66 -13.72 -6.18
N THR A 116 -1.41 -14.64 -5.62
CA THR A 116 -1.85 -15.86 -6.33
C THR A 116 -2.73 -15.50 -7.52
N LEU A 117 -3.64 -14.56 -7.34
CA LEU A 117 -4.53 -14.07 -8.38
C LEU A 117 -3.74 -13.38 -9.50
N GLU A 118 -2.76 -12.58 -9.15
CA GLU A 118 -1.88 -11.90 -10.11
C GLU A 118 -1.10 -12.90 -10.96
N ARG A 119 -0.51 -13.92 -10.34
CA ARG A 119 0.23 -14.97 -11.04
C ARG A 119 -0.66 -15.80 -11.97
N ALA A 120 -1.88 -16.13 -11.54
CA ALA A 120 -2.83 -16.90 -12.33
C ALA A 120 -3.20 -16.15 -13.62
N THR A 121 -3.40 -14.84 -13.51
CA THR A 121 -3.76 -14.01 -14.66
C THR A 121 -2.59 -13.87 -15.63
N THR A 122 -1.36 -13.74 -15.13
CA THR A 122 -0.16 -13.66 -15.97
C THR A 122 0.02 -14.95 -16.77
N ARG A 123 -0.26 -16.11 -16.19
CA ARG A 123 -0.19 -17.39 -16.88
C ARG A 123 -1.22 -17.53 -18.00
N SER A 124 -2.41 -16.98 -17.81
CA SER A 124 -3.49 -17.05 -18.79
C SER A 124 -3.22 -16.18 -20.02
N GLN A 125 -2.31 -15.23 -19.93
CA GLN A 125 -1.94 -14.35 -21.04
C GLN A 125 -0.72 -14.86 -21.85
N GLN A 126 -0.10 -15.94 -21.42
CA GLN A 126 0.97 -16.61 -22.14
C GLN A 126 0.43 -17.78 -22.96
#